data_dfc3a4e1215c2335f65b6fee62389cea
#
_entry.id   dfc3a4e1215c2335f65b6fee62389cea
#
_cell.length_a   1.000
_cell.length_b   1.000
_cell.length_c   1.000
_cell.angle_alpha   90.00
_cell.angle_beta   90.00
_cell.angle_gamma   90.00
#
_symmetry.space_group_name_H-M   'P 1'
#
loop_
_entity.id
_entity.type
_entity.pdbx_description
1 polymer ?
#
loop_
_entity_poly.entity_id
_entity_poly.type
_entity_poly.pdbx_seq_one_letter_code
_entity_poly.pdbx_strand_id
1 'polypeptide(L)'
;MKTSLKKFKGKTLKLKVKDAKKNGKSIYKNIKGFENEINYVLIDLPSKKTGLKKLMVCLNTLYPGKVNKEFKMSRGHKHNAEEVYIFLKGRGYILIGKKKINVKEGDIVTVPVNKWHRTVNNGRKKLVYLTIFEKSRHKHLKK
;
A
#
# COMPACT_ATOMS: atom_id res chain seq x y z
N MET A 1 -18.28 -9.49 -21.89
CA MET A 1 -18.16 -9.50 -20.41
C MET A 1 -18.26 -10.88 -19.79
N LYS A 2 -19.20 -11.73 -20.19
CA LYS A 2 -19.29 -13.12 -19.68
C LYS A 2 -18.05 -13.97 -20.00
N THR A 3 -17.41 -13.76 -21.16
CA THR A 3 -16.20 -14.46 -21.59
C THR A 3 -14.95 -14.12 -20.78
N SER A 4 -14.83 -12.88 -20.25
CA SER A 4 -13.69 -12.51 -19.40
C SER A 4 -13.76 -13.14 -18.00
N LEU A 5 -14.96 -13.39 -17.50
CA LEU A 5 -15.17 -14.07 -16.20
C LEU A 5 -14.78 -15.56 -16.27
N LYS A 6 -15.03 -16.22 -17.41
CA LYS A 6 -14.65 -17.63 -17.62
C LYS A 6 -13.14 -17.84 -17.72
N LYS A 7 -12.37 -16.81 -18.17
CA LYS A 7 -10.91 -16.88 -18.32
C LYS A 7 -10.15 -16.80 -17.00
N PHE A 8 -10.76 -16.26 -15.96
CA PHE A 8 -10.14 -16.09 -14.65
C PHE A 8 -10.75 -17.05 -13.64
N LYS A 9 -10.43 -18.33 -13.79
CA LYS A 9 -10.77 -19.30 -12.74
C LYS A 9 -9.96 -18.98 -11.49
N GLY A 10 -10.66 -18.69 -10.39
CA GLY A 10 -10.03 -18.44 -9.12
C GLY A 10 -9.17 -19.62 -8.66
N LYS A 11 -8.02 -19.33 -8.10
CA LYS A 11 -7.12 -20.31 -7.48
C LYS A 11 -6.82 -19.89 -6.06
N THR A 12 -6.82 -20.86 -5.16
CA THR A 12 -6.26 -20.63 -3.84
C THR A 12 -4.74 -20.64 -3.92
N LEU A 13 -4.11 -19.57 -3.52
CA LEU A 13 -2.66 -19.42 -3.52
C LEU A 13 -2.18 -19.04 -2.12
N LYS A 14 -1.20 -19.79 -1.61
CA LYS A 14 -0.53 -19.48 -0.35
C LYS A 14 0.74 -18.69 -0.63
N LEU A 15 0.80 -17.46 -0.15
CA LEU A 15 1.99 -16.59 -0.21
C LEU A 15 2.52 -16.35 1.19
N LYS A 16 3.83 -16.17 1.30
CA LYS A 16 4.46 -15.78 2.57
C LYS A 16 4.90 -14.32 2.48
N VAL A 17 4.52 -13.53 3.45
CA VAL A 17 4.89 -12.11 3.52
C VAL A 17 6.41 -11.91 3.53
N LYS A 18 7.15 -12.79 4.22
CA LYS A 18 8.62 -12.73 4.23
C LYS A 18 9.27 -12.90 2.86
N ASP A 19 8.56 -13.50 1.91
CA ASP A 19 9.03 -13.74 0.56
C ASP A 19 8.48 -12.68 -0.43
N ALA A 20 8.03 -11.54 0.06
CA ALA A 20 7.42 -10.48 -0.74
C ALA A 20 8.27 -10.09 -1.96
N LYS A 21 9.58 -9.99 -1.78
CA LYS A 21 10.52 -9.70 -2.87
C LYS A 21 10.46 -10.73 -4.01
N LYS A 22 10.24 -11.99 -3.68
CA LYS A 22 10.09 -13.09 -4.66
C LYS A 22 8.69 -13.12 -5.25
N ASN A 23 7.70 -12.72 -4.46
CA ASN A 23 6.28 -12.83 -4.82
C ASN A 23 5.79 -11.63 -5.63
N GLY A 24 6.46 -10.50 -5.52
CA GLY A 24 6.04 -9.27 -6.17
C GLY A 24 7.19 -8.43 -6.68
N LYS A 25 6.85 -7.31 -7.29
CA LYS A 25 7.81 -6.34 -7.80
C LYS A 25 7.72 -5.03 -7.02
N SER A 26 8.84 -4.37 -6.83
CA SER A 26 8.85 -3.02 -6.27
C SER A 26 8.36 -2.03 -7.31
N ILE A 27 7.38 -1.21 -6.95
CA ILE A 27 6.82 -0.17 -7.82
C ILE A 27 7.40 1.21 -7.54
N TYR A 28 8.06 1.40 -6.39
CA TYR A 28 8.61 2.70 -6.01
C TYR A 28 10.12 2.83 -6.23
N LYS A 29 10.74 1.81 -6.81
CA LYS A 29 12.16 1.85 -7.08
C LYS A 29 12.52 3.03 -8.00
N ASN A 30 13.43 3.89 -7.54
CA ASN A 30 13.92 5.05 -8.29
C ASN A 30 12.87 6.14 -8.57
N ILE A 31 11.77 6.16 -7.84
CA ILE A 31 10.79 7.24 -7.95
C ILE A 31 11.15 8.33 -6.95
N LYS A 32 11.40 9.54 -7.44
CA LYS A 32 11.72 10.69 -6.59
C LYS A 32 10.59 10.95 -5.58
N GLY A 33 10.96 11.12 -4.33
CA GLY A 33 10.03 11.33 -3.23
C GLY A 33 9.61 10.04 -2.50
N PHE A 34 10.06 8.88 -2.97
CA PHE A 34 9.79 7.57 -2.36
C PHE A 34 11.06 6.80 -2.02
N GLU A 35 12.17 7.51 -1.84
CA GLU A 35 13.49 6.90 -1.62
C GLU A 35 13.53 6.04 -0.35
N ASN A 36 12.73 6.40 0.65
CA ASN A 36 12.65 5.67 1.92
C ASN A 36 11.59 4.57 1.92
N GLU A 37 10.88 4.37 0.81
CA GLU A 37 9.80 3.42 0.72
C GLU A 37 10.07 2.35 -0.33
N ILE A 38 9.86 1.10 0.05
CA ILE A 38 9.84 -0.03 -0.88
C ILE A 38 8.44 -0.63 -0.83
N ASN A 39 7.81 -0.68 -1.98
CA ASN A 39 6.49 -1.27 -2.14
C ASN A 39 6.58 -2.49 -3.06
N TYR A 40 6.19 -3.64 -2.54
CA TYR A 40 6.05 -4.86 -3.32
C TYR A 40 4.58 -5.15 -3.58
N VAL A 41 4.20 -5.21 -4.84
CA VAL A 41 2.86 -5.63 -5.24
C VAL A 41 2.76 -7.13 -5.13
N LEU A 42 2.11 -7.63 -4.11
CA LEU A 42 1.95 -9.07 -3.86
C LEU A 42 0.85 -9.68 -4.73
N ILE A 43 -0.24 -8.98 -4.86
CA ILE A 43 -1.37 -9.36 -5.72
C ILE A 43 -1.68 -8.17 -6.61
N ASP A 44 -1.35 -8.29 -7.87
CA ASP A 44 -1.63 -7.30 -8.91
C ASP A 44 -2.84 -7.73 -9.74
N LEU A 45 -3.52 -6.78 -10.34
CA LEU A 45 -4.78 -7.02 -11.02
C LEU A 45 -4.76 -6.65 -12.51
N PRO A 46 -5.46 -7.42 -13.32
CA PRO A 46 -6.03 -8.73 -12.99
C PRO A 46 -4.94 -9.76 -12.71
N SER A 47 -5.11 -10.54 -11.66
CA SER A 47 -4.11 -11.53 -11.29
C SER A 47 -4.31 -12.85 -12.03
N LYS A 48 -3.40 -13.19 -12.91
CA LYS A 48 -3.38 -14.50 -13.58
C LYS A 48 -3.11 -15.66 -12.63
N LYS A 49 -2.40 -15.38 -11.53
CA LYS A 49 -2.06 -16.40 -10.52
C LYS A 49 -3.26 -16.78 -9.66
N THR A 50 -4.04 -15.82 -9.24
CA THR A 50 -5.13 -16.02 -8.27
C THR A 50 -6.52 -15.93 -8.90
N GLY A 51 -6.64 -15.34 -10.06
CA GLY A 51 -7.93 -15.03 -10.69
C GLY A 51 -8.65 -13.83 -10.07
N LEU A 52 -8.03 -13.15 -9.11
CA LEU A 52 -8.61 -11.96 -8.49
C LEU A 52 -8.63 -10.79 -9.48
N LYS A 53 -9.70 -10.00 -9.45
CA LYS A 53 -9.90 -8.89 -10.37
C LYS A 53 -9.97 -7.53 -9.70
N LYS A 54 -10.28 -7.49 -8.42
CA LYS A 54 -10.58 -6.24 -7.71
C LYS A 54 -9.58 -5.93 -6.60
N LEU A 55 -9.19 -6.91 -5.82
CA LEU A 55 -8.36 -6.69 -4.64
C LEU A 55 -6.89 -6.73 -4.97
N MET A 56 -6.22 -5.62 -4.72
CA MET A 56 -4.77 -5.49 -4.80
C MET A 56 -4.17 -5.48 -3.40
N VAL A 57 -3.07 -6.20 -3.22
CA VAL A 57 -2.36 -6.27 -1.95
C VAL A 57 -0.91 -5.88 -2.17
N CYS A 58 -0.44 -4.92 -1.37
CA CYS A 58 0.95 -4.48 -1.39
C CYS A 58 1.59 -4.63 -0.02
N LEU A 59 2.86 -5.02 -0.01
CA LEU A 59 3.70 -4.96 1.17
C LEU A 59 4.60 -3.74 1.07
N ASN A 60 4.52 -2.87 2.07
CA ASN A 60 5.29 -1.63 2.12
C ASN A 60 6.30 -1.68 3.26
N THR A 61 7.50 -1.26 2.98
CA THR A 61 8.53 -1.04 3.99
C THR A 61 8.98 0.40 3.90
N LEU A 62 8.76 1.14 4.97
CA LEU A 62 9.19 2.53 5.09
C LEU A 62 10.37 2.56 6.05
N TYR A 63 11.54 2.89 5.50
CA TYR A 63 12.77 2.93 6.30
C TYR A 63 12.75 4.12 7.25
N PRO A 64 13.36 3.97 8.45
CA PRO A 64 13.54 5.10 9.33
C PRO A 64 14.45 6.09 8.61
N GLY A 65 14.13 7.29 8.68
CA GLY A 65 14.92 8.26 8.02
C GLY A 65 14.46 9.64 8.37
N LYS A 66 15.33 10.53 8.04
CA LYS A 66 14.98 11.92 7.97
C LYS A 66 13.67 11.96 7.22
N VAL A 67 12.60 12.37 7.91
CA VAL A 67 11.40 12.79 7.21
C VAL A 67 11.94 13.73 6.15
N ASN A 68 12.06 13.21 4.97
CA ASN A 68 12.68 13.99 3.93
C ASN A 68 11.88 15.28 3.84
N LYS A 69 12.53 16.41 3.95
CA LYS A 69 11.87 17.72 3.83
C LYS A 69 11.05 17.80 2.53
N GLU A 70 11.37 16.93 1.56
CA GLU A 70 10.64 16.77 0.32
C GLU A 70 9.32 15.99 0.47
N PHE A 71 9.14 15.22 1.53
CA PHE A 71 7.86 14.62 1.90
C PHE A 71 6.99 15.59 2.68
N LYS A 72 6.91 16.81 2.20
CA LYS A 72 5.89 17.72 2.70
C LYS A 72 4.52 17.09 2.49
N MET A 73 3.60 17.41 3.35
CA MET A 73 2.21 16.90 3.29
C MET A 73 1.56 16.98 1.91
N SER A 74 2.08 17.85 1.04
CA SER A 74 1.65 17.99 -0.35
C SER A 74 1.90 16.76 -1.21
N ARG A 75 2.71 15.79 -0.77
CA ARG A 75 3.06 14.60 -1.55
C ARG A 75 2.44 13.30 -1.04
N GLY A 76 1.37 13.38 -0.29
CA GLY A 76 0.60 12.18 0.02
C GLY A 76 -0.23 11.73 -1.17
N HIS A 77 -1.06 10.74 -0.93
CA HIS A 77 -1.93 10.15 -1.93
C HIS A 77 -3.38 10.53 -1.68
N LYS A 78 -4.09 10.71 -2.77
CA LYS A 78 -5.54 10.82 -2.76
C LYS A 78 -6.07 10.01 -3.93
N HIS A 79 -6.94 9.07 -3.66
CA HIS A 79 -7.50 8.20 -4.70
C HIS A 79 -8.96 7.85 -4.43
N ASN A 80 -9.62 7.35 -5.46
CA ASN A 80 -11.06 7.06 -5.45
C ASN A 80 -11.39 5.64 -4.98
N ALA A 81 -10.48 4.98 -4.30
CA ALA A 81 -10.68 3.65 -3.74
C ALA A 81 -10.56 3.68 -2.22
N GLU A 82 -11.33 2.85 -1.56
CA GLU A 82 -11.10 2.56 -0.15
C GLU A 82 -9.81 1.79 0.02
N GLU A 83 -9.16 1.99 1.15
CA GLU A 83 -7.88 1.35 1.44
C GLU A 83 -7.81 0.96 2.91
N VAL A 84 -7.18 -0.17 3.18
CA VAL A 84 -6.91 -0.66 4.53
C VAL A 84 -5.42 -0.81 4.70
N TYR A 85 -4.88 -0.28 5.79
CA TYR A 85 -3.50 -0.44 6.21
C TYR A 85 -3.46 -1.41 7.38
N ILE A 86 -2.59 -2.40 7.31
CA ILE A 86 -2.36 -3.35 8.39
C ILE A 86 -0.89 -3.26 8.77
N PHE A 87 -0.60 -2.74 9.96
CA PHE A 87 0.78 -2.53 10.42
C PHE A 87 1.33 -3.80 11.05
N LEU A 88 2.39 -4.32 10.44
CA LEU A 88 2.98 -5.61 10.80
C LEU A 88 4.21 -5.47 11.70
N LYS A 89 4.95 -4.36 11.60
CA LYS A 89 6.18 -4.16 12.34
C LYS A 89 6.54 -2.68 12.43
N GLY A 90 7.11 -2.30 13.55
CA GLY A 90 7.57 -0.93 13.77
C GLY A 90 6.46 0.00 14.26
N ARG A 91 6.75 1.29 14.23
CA ARG A 91 5.81 2.33 14.63
C ARG A 91 6.04 3.60 13.82
N GLY A 92 5.02 4.41 13.71
CA GLY A 92 5.05 5.68 13.02
C GLY A 92 3.71 6.39 13.17
N TYR A 93 3.30 7.10 12.15
CA TYR A 93 1.96 7.67 12.11
C TYR A 93 1.46 7.77 10.66
N ILE A 94 0.15 7.84 10.52
CA ILE A 94 -0.50 8.11 9.25
C ILE A 94 -1.29 9.42 9.39
N LEU A 95 -1.14 10.27 8.40
CA LEU A 95 -1.95 11.48 8.26
C LEU A 95 -3.10 11.18 7.31
N ILE A 96 -4.32 11.45 7.74
CA ILE A 96 -5.53 11.32 6.93
C ILE A 96 -6.25 12.65 6.96
N GLY A 97 -6.22 13.37 5.83
CA GLY A 97 -6.63 14.77 5.84
C GLY A 97 -5.78 15.56 6.83
N LYS A 98 -6.42 16.14 7.83
CA LYS A 98 -5.76 16.88 8.91
C LYS A 98 -5.52 16.05 10.18
N LYS A 99 -5.99 14.80 10.19
CA LYS A 99 -5.92 13.95 11.37
C LYS A 99 -4.60 13.17 11.39
N LYS A 100 -3.91 13.21 12.51
CA LYS A 100 -2.71 12.40 12.78
C LYS A 100 -3.09 11.19 13.62
N ILE A 101 -2.78 10.01 13.14
CA ILE A 101 -3.03 8.74 13.84
C ILE A 101 -1.71 8.04 14.07
N ASN A 102 -1.32 7.89 15.33
CA ASN A 102 -0.15 7.09 15.66
C ASN A 102 -0.44 5.62 15.44
N VAL A 103 0.52 4.90 14.87
CA VAL A 103 0.38 3.50 14.53
C VAL A 103 1.58 2.68 15.01
N LYS A 104 1.33 1.42 15.28
CA LYS A 104 2.34 0.43 15.65
C LYS A 104 1.92 -0.96 15.19
N GLU A 105 2.80 -1.92 15.39
CA GLU A 105 2.52 -3.33 15.11
C GLU A 105 1.16 -3.76 15.67
N GLY A 106 0.34 -4.38 14.83
CA GLY A 106 -0.99 -4.86 15.15
C GLY A 106 -2.13 -3.87 14.86
N ASP A 107 -1.82 -2.64 14.51
CA ASP A 107 -2.86 -1.65 14.20
C ASP A 107 -3.42 -1.82 12.78
N ILE A 108 -4.70 -1.55 12.63
CA ILE A 108 -5.41 -1.50 11.35
C ILE A 108 -6.00 -0.11 11.20
N VAL A 109 -5.73 0.52 10.06
CA VAL A 109 -6.25 1.85 9.74
C VAL A 109 -7.00 1.80 8.42
N THR A 110 -8.21 2.33 8.42
CA THR A 110 -9.02 2.46 7.20
C THR A 110 -8.88 3.86 6.63
N VAL A 111 -8.72 3.94 5.32
CA VAL A 111 -8.64 5.22 4.60
C VAL A 111 -9.85 5.34 3.68
N PRO A 112 -10.75 6.28 3.95
CA PRO A 112 -11.93 6.50 3.12
C PRO A 112 -11.58 6.97 1.71
N VAL A 113 -12.51 6.77 0.79
CA VAL A 113 -12.43 7.29 -0.58
C VAL A 113 -12.17 8.81 -0.57
N ASN A 114 -11.29 9.24 -1.45
CA ASN A 114 -10.98 10.66 -1.67
C ASN A 114 -10.37 11.40 -0.47
N LYS A 115 -9.87 10.67 0.52
CA LYS A 115 -9.11 11.28 1.62
C LYS A 115 -7.62 11.27 1.30
N TRP A 116 -7.04 12.44 1.34
CA TRP A 116 -5.59 12.59 1.22
C TRP A 116 -4.92 11.96 2.44
N HIS A 117 -3.91 11.15 2.22
CA HIS A 117 -3.21 10.45 3.30
C HIS A 117 -1.73 10.28 3.01
N ARG A 118 -0.97 10.10 4.07
CA ARG A 118 0.47 9.90 4.01
C ARG A 118 0.93 9.13 5.25
N THR A 119 1.76 8.12 5.05
CA THR A 119 2.42 7.39 6.14
C THR A 119 3.79 7.98 6.42
N VAL A 120 4.13 8.11 7.69
CA VAL A 120 5.42 8.64 8.14
C VAL A 120 6.05 7.71 9.16
N ASN A 121 7.30 7.36 8.95
CA ASN A 121 8.10 6.64 9.93
C ASN A 121 8.95 7.62 10.72
N ASN A 122 8.52 7.92 11.93
CA ASN A 122 9.25 8.76 12.87
C ASN A 122 9.97 7.94 13.96
N GLY A 123 10.03 6.62 13.78
CA GLY A 123 10.73 5.71 14.66
C GLY A 123 12.18 5.49 14.24
N ARG A 124 12.84 4.54 14.90
CA ARG A 124 14.24 4.17 14.61
C ARG A 124 14.37 2.88 13.83
N LYS A 125 13.28 2.16 13.63
CA LYS A 125 13.22 0.87 12.95
C LYS A 125 12.31 0.95 11.74
N LYS A 126 12.41 -0.01 10.84
CA LYS A 126 11.54 -0.12 9.68
C LYS A 126 10.08 -0.19 10.10
N LEU A 127 9.24 0.54 9.39
CA LEU A 127 7.78 0.42 9.49
C LEU A 127 7.30 -0.44 8.33
N VAL A 128 6.74 -1.60 8.65
CA VAL A 128 6.28 -2.58 7.66
C VAL A 128 4.76 -2.70 7.75
N TYR A 129 4.09 -2.56 6.63
CA TYR A 129 2.64 -2.63 6.60
C TYR A 129 2.11 -3.15 5.26
N LEU A 130 0.94 -3.77 5.33
CA LEU A 130 0.18 -4.17 4.15
C LEU A 130 -0.81 -3.07 3.80
N THR A 131 -1.00 -2.85 2.52
CA THR A 131 -2.12 -2.07 2.00
C THR A 131 -3.01 -2.94 1.13
N ILE A 132 -4.31 -2.86 1.34
CA ILE A 132 -5.31 -3.60 0.60
C ILE A 132 -6.32 -2.60 0.04
N PHE A 133 -6.53 -2.63 -1.25
CA PHE A 133 -7.44 -1.70 -1.91
C PHE A 133 -8.03 -2.29 -3.20
N GLU A 134 -9.12 -1.70 -3.66
CA GLU A 134 -9.77 -2.11 -4.90
C GLU A 134 -9.15 -1.37 -6.09
N LYS A 135 -8.29 -2.05 -6.86
CA LYS A 135 -7.55 -1.45 -7.96
C LYS A 135 -8.46 -0.95 -9.10
N SER A 136 -9.56 -1.64 -9.36
CA SER A 136 -10.48 -1.24 -10.42
C SER A 136 -11.02 0.19 -10.26
N ARG A 137 -11.03 0.69 -9.02
CA ARG A 137 -11.45 2.05 -8.67
C ARG A 137 -10.30 2.92 -8.20
N HIS A 138 -9.09 2.37 -8.16
CA HIS A 138 -7.91 3.07 -7.66
C HIS A 138 -7.36 4.01 -8.73
N LYS A 139 -7.63 5.28 -8.58
CA LYS A 139 -7.02 6.35 -9.36
C LYS A 139 -6.38 7.36 -8.41
N HIS A 140 -5.15 7.74 -8.71
CA HIS A 140 -4.53 8.87 -8.04
C HIS A 140 -5.17 10.15 -8.56
N LEU A 141 -5.81 10.88 -7.67
CA LEU A 141 -6.41 12.15 -8.01
C LEU A 141 -5.36 13.25 -7.90
N LYS A 142 -5.35 14.15 -8.87
CA LYS A 142 -4.55 15.36 -8.78
C LYS A 142 -5.01 16.19 -7.60
N LYS A 143 -4.06 16.72 -6.87
CA LYS A 143 -4.34 17.56 -5.72
C LYS A 143 -4.95 18.90 -6.15
#